data_c0e48f99bd06e1c18d4b18e011727488
#
_entry.id   c0e48f99bd06e1c18d4b18e011727488
#
_cell.length_a   1.000
_cell.length_b   1.000
_cell.length_c   1.000
_cell.angle_alpha   90.00
_cell.angle_beta   90.00
_cell.angle_gamma   90.00
#
_symmetry.space_group_name_H-M   'P 1'
#
loop_
_entity.id
_entity.type
_entity.pdbx_description
1 polymer ?
#
loop_
_entity_poly.entity_id
_entity_poly.type
_entity_poly.pdbx_seq_one_letter_code
_entity_poly.pdbx_strand_id
1 'polypeptide(L)'
;MSQQSVSRAIAEVTGALNHPTVIGKWVKFPQNQEKREILKRRFYEKFGIPGIIGCIDGTHVAIIRPQQNEERYFNRKHFHSRNVMIICDADLNILCVDASFGGASHDSHVWNQHPVKQHVMDLQRTGERVALLGWYHYTSFQ
;
A
#
# COMPACT_ATOMS: atom_id res chain seq x y z
N MET A 1 -28.86 -1.15 20.77
CA MET A 1 -28.19 -2.24 20.00
C MET A 1 -27.21 -2.91 20.97
N SER A 2 -27.18 -4.26 21.03
CA SER A 2 -26.23 -4.94 21.91
C SER A 2 -24.81 -4.90 21.36
N GLN A 3 -23.79 -4.96 22.23
CA GLN A 3 -22.38 -5.02 21.82
C GLN A 3 -22.11 -6.20 20.86
N GLN A 4 -22.77 -7.33 21.10
CA GLN A 4 -22.67 -8.52 20.23
C GLN A 4 -23.22 -8.25 18.83
N SER A 5 -24.33 -7.52 18.70
CA SER A 5 -24.90 -7.16 17.39
C SER A 5 -23.98 -6.24 16.61
N VAL A 6 -23.35 -5.28 17.28
CA VAL A 6 -22.35 -4.37 16.65
C VAL A 6 -21.13 -5.15 16.19
N SER A 7 -20.58 -6.02 17.05
CA SER A 7 -19.40 -6.83 16.70
C SER A 7 -19.67 -7.74 15.51
N ARG A 8 -20.85 -8.38 15.44
CA ARG A 8 -21.25 -9.22 14.31
C ARG A 8 -21.37 -8.39 13.03
N ALA A 9 -22.04 -7.25 13.08
CA ALA A 9 -22.19 -6.38 11.90
C ALA A 9 -20.83 -5.90 11.35
N ILE A 10 -19.91 -5.52 12.24
CA ILE A 10 -18.54 -5.13 11.84
C ILE A 10 -17.84 -6.31 11.17
N ALA A 11 -17.90 -7.52 11.73
CA ALA A 11 -17.26 -8.70 11.14
C ALA A 11 -17.84 -9.04 9.76
N GLU A 12 -19.16 -9.02 9.61
CA GLU A 12 -19.84 -9.31 8.34
C GLU A 12 -19.48 -8.28 7.25
N VAL A 13 -19.55 -6.98 7.57
CA VAL A 13 -19.22 -5.91 6.61
C VAL A 13 -17.74 -5.96 6.24
N THR A 14 -16.85 -6.13 7.23
CA THR A 14 -15.41 -6.25 6.98
C THR A 14 -15.09 -7.47 6.11
N GLY A 15 -15.73 -8.61 6.38
CA GLY A 15 -15.59 -9.81 5.56
C GLY A 15 -16.05 -9.60 4.12
N ALA A 16 -17.19 -8.94 3.93
CA ALA A 16 -17.70 -8.62 2.60
C ALA A 16 -16.78 -7.66 1.82
N LEU A 17 -16.26 -6.62 2.47
CA LEU A 17 -15.33 -5.65 1.86
C LEU A 17 -13.99 -6.30 1.49
N ASN A 18 -13.50 -7.26 2.29
CA ASN A 18 -12.25 -7.98 2.01
C ASN A 18 -12.43 -9.13 1.00
N HIS A 19 -13.63 -9.39 0.53
CA HIS A 19 -13.83 -10.42 -0.48
C HIS A 19 -13.04 -10.09 -1.76
N PRO A 20 -12.29 -11.05 -2.36
CA PRO A 20 -11.43 -10.78 -3.51
C PRO A 20 -12.13 -10.11 -4.69
N THR A 21 -13.40 -10.44 -4.94
CA THR A 21 -14.20 -9.82 -6.02
C THR A 21 -14.57 -8.36 -5.72
N VAL A 22 -14.64 -7.97 -4.45
CA VAL A 22 -14.93 -6.59 -4.05
C VAL A 22 -13.66 -5.77 -4.04
N ILE A 23 -12.68 -6.16 -3.23
CA ILE A 23 -11.43 -5.39 -3.11
C ILE A 23 -10.67 -5.31 -4.43
N GLY A 24 -10.59 -6.41 -5.20
CA GLY A 24 -9.94 -6.45 -6.51
C GLY A 24 -10.66 -5.64 -7.60
N LYS A 25 -11.88 -5.16 -7.37
CA LYS A 25 -12.55 -4.22 -8.26
C LYS A 25 -12.02 -2.80 -8.09
N TRP A 26 -11.69 -2.41 -6.86
CA TRP A 26 -11.36 -1.02 -6.50
C TRP A 26 -9.86 -0.78 -6.29
N VAL A 27 -9.13 -1.76 -5.78
CA VAL A 27 -7.69 -1.66 -5.52
C VAL A 27 -6.96 -2.48 -6.58
N LYS A 28 -6.35 -1.81 -7.56
CA LYS A 28 -5.65 -2.46 -8.69
C LYS A 28 -4.39 -1.69 -9.06
N PHE A 29 -3.25 -2.33 -8.92
CA PHE A 29 -2.00 -1.82 -9.48
C PHE A 29 -2.03 -1.90 -11.01
N PRO A 30 -1.54 -0.89 -11.78
CA PRO A 30 -1.62 -0.83 -13.24
C PRO A 30 -0.77 -1.91 -13.90
N GLN A 31 -1.41 -2.93 -14.47
CA GLN A 31 -0.74 -4.07 -15.08
C GLN A 31 -0.31 -3.82 -16.54
N ASN A 32 -1.02 -2.98 -17.28
CA ASN A 32 -0.72 -2.71 -18.69
C ASN A 32 -0.12 -1.32 -18.90
N GLN A 33 0.62 -1.17 -20.00
CA GLN A 33 1.31 0.07 -20.35
C GLN A 33 0.35 1.25 -20.52
N GLU A 34 -0.78 1.04 -21.16
CA GLU A 34 -1.78 2.10 -21.38
C GLU A 34 -2.23 2.77 -20.07
N LYS A 35 -2.56 1.96 -19.06
CA LYS A 35 -2.94 2.48 -17.73
C LYS A 35 -1.78 3.21 -17.06
N ARG A 36 -0.54 2.71 -17.20
CA ARG A 36 0.62 3.40 -16.63
C ARG A 36 0.88 4.73 -17.32
N GLU A 37 0.71 4.83 -18.64
CA GLU A 37 0.84 6.11 -19.36
C GLU A 37 -0.22 7.13 -18.92
N ILE A 38 -1.45 6.71 -18.65
CA ILE A 38 -2.50 7.58 -18.08
C ILE A 38 -2.05 8.13 -16.72
N LEU A 39 -1.51 7.28 -15.83
CA LEU A 39 -1.03 7.70 -14.52
C LEU A 39 0.16 8.66 -14.62
N LYS A 40 1.15 8.36 -15.47
CA LYS A 40 2.32 9.23 -15.71
C LYS A 40 1.89 10.61 -16.18
N ARG A 41 0.97 10.65 -17.17
CA ARG A 41 0.43 11.91 -17.67
C ARG A 41 -0.27 12.69 -16.57
N ARG A 42 -1.08 12.04 -15.74
CA ARG A 42 -1.82 12.68 -14.64
C ARG A 42 -0.89 13.27 -13.58
N PHE A 43 0.19 12.54 -13.21
CA PHE A 43 1.23 13.08 -12.32
C PHE A 43 1.95 14.28 -12.93
N TYR A 44 2.27 14.21 -14.22
CA TYR A 44 2.91 15.33 -14.91
C TYR A 44 2.02 16.57 -14.98
N GLU A 45 0.75 16.41 -15.33
CA GLU A 45 -0.23 17.50 -15.39
C GLU A 45 -0.41 18.21 -14.04
N LYS A 46 -0.46 17.43 -12.94
CA LYS A 46 -0.69 18.00 -11.60
C LYS A 46 0.57 18.57 -10.93
N PHE A 47 1.69 17.91 -11.11
CA PHE A 47 2.88 18.15 -10.29
C PHE A 47 4.15 18.43 -11.11
N GLY A 48 4.10 18.34 -12.42
CA GLY A 48 5.26 18.54 -13.30
C GLY A 48 6.33 17.45 -13.23
N ILE A 49 6.02 16.29 -12.62
CA ILE A 49 7.00 15.22 -12.39
C ILE A 49 6.79 14.10 -13.41
N PRO A 50 7.74 13.86 -14.34
CA PRO A 50 7.58 12.82 -15.35
C PRO A 50 7.88 11.42 -14.82
N GLY A 51 7.25 10.40 -15.43
CA GLY A 51 7.57 9.00 -15.18
C GLY A 51 7.01 8.41 -13.89
N ILE A 52 6.26 9.18 -13.10
CA ILE A 52 5.65 8.71 -11.85
C ILE A 52 4.31 8.06 -12.12
N ILE A 53 4.10 6.86 -11.56
CA ILE A 53 2.84 6.10 -11.65
C ILE A 53 2.10 5.99 -10.33
N GLY A 54 2.68 6.44 -9.22
CA GLY A 54 2.07 6.42 -7.90
C GLY A 54 2.95 7.02 -6.82
N CYS A 55 2.34 7.36 -5.70
CA CYS A 55 3.03 7.69 -4.46
C CYS A 55 2.92 6.50 -3.50
N ILE A 56 4.01 6.19 -2.80
CA ILE A 56 4.08 5.09 -1.83
C ILE A 56 4.47 5.63 -0.46
N ASP A 57 3.76 5.20 0.58
CA ASP A 57 4.09 5.52 1.96
C ASP A 57 3.62 4.42 2.92
N GLY A 58 4.22 4.36 4.12
CA GLY A 58 3.84 3.50 5.22
C GLY A 58 3.11 4.26 6.31
N THR A 59 2.04 3.69 6.84
CA THR A 59 1.31 4.26 7.97
C THR A 59 1.06 3.23 9.05
N HIS A 60 1.08 3.67 10.32
CA HIS A 60 0.79 2.81 11.46
C HIS A 60 -0.70 2.89 11.82
N VAL A 61 -1.41 1.77 11.62
CA VAL A 61 -2.80 1.61 12.09
C VAL A 61 -2.77 0.94 13.46
N ALA A 62 -3.23 1.66 14.49
CA ALA A 62 -3.27 1.15 15.86
C ALA A 62 -4.18 -0.08 15.97
N ILE A 63 -3.74 -1.07 16.74
CA ILE A 63 -4.48 -2.30 17.03
C ILE A 63 -4.49 -2.55 18.54
N ILE A 64 -5.46 -3.34 18.98
CA ILE A 64 -5.46 -3.89 20.33
C ILE A 64 -4.24 -4.81 20.49
N ARG A 65 -3.61 -4.78 21.66
CA ARG A 65 -2.45 -5.64 21.99
C ARG A 65 -2.72 -7.10 21.61
N PRO A 66 -1.94 -7.70 20.70
CA PRO A 66 -2.07 -9.10 20.36
C PRO A 66 -1.61 -9.98 21.52
N GLN A 67 -2.24 -11.14 21.69
CA GLN A 67 -1.83 -12.12 22.68
C GLN A 67 -0.62 -12.96 22.26
N GLN A 68 -0.34 -13.04 20.95
CA GLN A 68 0.76 -13.81 20.38
C GLN A 68 1.67 -12.93 19.57
N ASN A 69 2.98 -13.17 19.65
CA ASN A 69 4.00 -12.44 18.90
C ASN A 69 3.88 -10.91 19.05
N GLU A 70 3.57 -10.45 20.26
CA GLU A 70 3.32 -9.04 20.56
C GLU A 70 4.45 -8.12 20.07
N GLU A 71 5.70 -8.56 20.22
CA GLU A 71 6.91 -7.84 19.83
C GLU A 71 6.93 -7.44 18.35
N ARG A 72 6.26 -8.19 17.49
CA ARG A 72 6.15 -7.88 16.05
C ARG A 72 5.27 -6.67 15.75
N TYR A 73 4.40 -6.31 16.69
CA TYR A 73 3.41 -5.25 16.51
C TYR A 73 3.72 -3.99 17.29
N PHE A 74 4.66 -4.05 18.25
CA PHE A 74 5.05 -2.90 19.06
C PHE A 74 5.98 -1.98 18.28
N ASN A 75 5.49 -0.78 17.96
CA ASN A 75 6.21 0.17 17.13
C ASN A 75 7.10 1.13 17.95
N ARG A 76 7.93 1.93 17.27
CA ARG A 76 8.85 2.90 17.89
C ARG A 76 8.14 4.04 18.63
N LYS A 77 6.85 4.24 18.40
CA LYS A 77 6.02 5.23 19.10
C LYS A 77 5.34 4.66 20.34
N HIS A 78 5.78 3.46 20.77
CA HIS A 78 5.34 2.78 21.98
C HIS A 78 3.84 2.39 22.00
N PHE A 79 3.29 1.98 20.85
CA PHE A 79 1.96 1.39 20.79
C PHE A 79 1.91 0.22 19.79
N HIS A 80 0.89 -0.64 19.92
CA HIS A 80 0.69 -1.77 19.02
C HIS A 80 0.01 -1.31 17.74
N SER A 81 0.58 -1.67 16.60
CA SER A 81 0.08 -1.27 15.29
C SER A 81 0.38 -2.32 14.22
N ARG A 82 -0.31 -2.19 13.09
CA ARG A 82 0.17 -2.72 11.82
C ARG A 82 0.89 -1.62 11.06
N ASN A 83 1.98 -1.96 10.39
CA ASN A 83 2.56 -1.11 9.36
C ASN A 83 1.84 -1.41 8.05
N VAL A 84 1.10 -0.43 7.54
CA VAL A 84 0.28 -0.54 6.34
C VAL A 84 0.93 0.27 5.23
N MET A 85 1.42 -0.42 4.20
CA MET A 85 1.93 0.20 2.99
C MET A 85 0.76 0.53 2.07
N ILE A 86 0.73 1.76 1.55
CA ILE A 86 -0.28 2.24 0.61
C ILE A 86 0.42 2.82 -0.62
N ILE A 87 -0.07 2.48 -1.80
CA ILE A 87 0.29 3.14 -3.05
C ILE A 87 -0.96 3.80 -3.60
N CYS A 88 -0.90 5.09 -3.90
CA CYS A 88 -2.00 5.85 -4.50
C CYS A 88 -1.56 6.60 -5.76
N ASP A 89 -2.52 6.92 -6.62
CA ASP A 89 -2.30 7.74 -7.80
C ASP A 89 -2.34 9.26 -7.48
N ALA A 90 -2.22 10.09 -8.51
CA ALA A 90 -2.25 11.56 -8.39
C ALA A 90 -3.60 12.12 -7.91
N ASP A 91 -4.67 11.35 -8.00
CA ASP A 91 -6.02 11.71 -7.56
C ASP A 91 -6.41 11.00 -6.25
N LEU A 92 -5.43 10.40 -5.55
CA LEU A 92 -5.56 9.67 -4.29
C LEU A 92 -6.39 8.37 -4.39
N ASN A 93 -6.58 7.83 -5.60
CA ASN A 93 -7.14 6.49 -5.71
C ASN A 93 -6.10 5.47 -5.25
N ILE A 94 -6.53 4.52 -4.43
CA ILE A 94 -5.65 3.49 -3.89
C ILE A 94 -5.37 2.44 -4.97
N LEU A 95 -4.10 2.28 -5.32
CA LEU A 95 -3.62 1.29 -6.29
C LEU A 95 -3.18 -0.01 -5.64
N CYS A 96 -2.68 0.06 -4.40
CA CYS A 96 -2.20 -1.09 -3.65
C CYS A 96 -2.24 -0.82 -2.15
N VAL A 97 -2.56 -1.84 -1.37
CA VAL A 97 -2.51 -1.85 0.10
C VAL A 97 -1.89 -3.14 0.57
N ASP A 98 -0.94 -3.06 1.49
CA ASP A 98 -0.42 -4.22 2.22
C ASP A 98 -0.44 -3.95 3.72
N ALA A 99 -1.24 -4.71 4.45
CA ALA A 99 -1.36 -4.65 5.90
C ALA A 99 -0.83 -5.92 6.60
N SER A 100 0.00 -6.71 5.93
CA SER A 100 0.49 -8.01 6.45
C SER A 100 1.54 -7.87 7.53
N PHE A 101 2.18 -6.71 7.65
CA PHE A 101 3.31 -6.49 8.56
C PHE A 101 2.90 -5.86 9.89
N GLY A 102 3.56 -6.31 10.97
CA GLY A 102 3.43 -5.68 12.28
C GLY A 102 4.19 -4.36 12.36
N GLY A 103 3.80 -3.51 13.32
CA GLY A 103 4.34 -2.17 13.51
C GLY A 103 5.84 -2.10 13.85
N ALA A 104 6.46 -3.20 14.25
CA ALA A 104 7.91 -3.29 14.42
C ALA A 104 8.68 -3.33 13.10
N SER A 105 8.01 -3.63 11.97
CA SER A 105 8.61 -3.66 10.65
C SER A 105 8.86 -2.26 10.12
N HIS A 106 10.05 -2.04 9.52
CA HIS A 106 10.35 -0.81 8.79
C HIS A 106 9.68 -0.79 7.41
N ASP A 107 9.34 0.39 6.92
CA ASP A 107 8.73 0.57 5.60
C ASP A 107 9.59 -0.03 4.47
N SER A 108 10.90 0.16 4.55
CA SER A 108 11.84 -0.45 3.60
C SER A 108 11.79 -1.97 3.60
N HIS A 109 11.55 -2.61 4.75
CA HIS A 109 11.38 -4.06 4.84
C HIS A 109 10.07 -4.49 4.16
N VAL A 110 8.97 -3.79 4.43
CA VAL A 110 7.66 -4.05 3.80
C VAL A 110 7.78 -3.96 2.28
N TRP A 111 8.38 -2.87 1.78
CA TRP A 111 8.62 -2.66 0.35
C TRP A 111 9.46 -3.76 -0.28
N ASN A 112 10.55 -4.15 0.39
CA ASN A 112 11.47 -5.16 -0.13
C ASN A 112 10.83 -6.55 -0.30
N GLN A 113 9.79 -6.85 0.47
CA GLN A 113 9.06 -8.12 0.40
C GLN A 113 7.86 -8.05 -0.55
N HIS A 114 7.44 -6.85 -0.99
CA HIS A 114 6.20 -6.72 -1.74
C HIS A 114 6.40 -6.98 -3.24
N PRO A 115 5.50 -7.77 -3.90
CA PRO A 115 5.63 -8.14 -5.32
C PRO A 115 5.66 -6.93 -6.28
N VAL A 116 5.01 -5.82 -5.93
CA VAL A 116 5.02 -4.59 -6.74
C VAL A 116 6.42 -4.05 -6.93
N LYS A 117 7.33 -4.21 -5.96
CA LYS A 117 8.74 -3.80 -6.13
C LYS A 117 9.36 -4.51 -7.31
N GLN A 118 9.26 -5.84 -7.34
CA GLN A 118 9.83 -6.63 -8.43
C GLN A 118 9.20 -6.25 -9.77
N HIS A 119 7.89 -6.07 -9.81
CA HIS A 119 7.19 -5.65 -11.02
C HIS A 119 7.69 -4.30 -11.56
N VAL A 120 7.86 -3.28 -10.70
CA VAL A 120 8.40 -1.98 -11.10
C VAL A 120 9.84 -2.10 -11.60
N MET A 121 10.69 -2.88 -10.93
CA MET A 121 12.06 -3.14 -11.36
C MET A 121 12.12 -3.84 -12.72
N ASP A 122 11.24 -4.79 -12.99
CA ASP A 122 11.19 -5.51 -14.26
C ASP A 122 10.75 -4.58 -15.41
N LEU A 123 9.79 -3.69 -15.16
CA LEU A 123 9.42 -2.64 -16.12
C LEU A 123 10.61 -1.72 -16.46
N GLN A 124 11.37 -1.30 -15.44
CA GLN A 124 12.56 -0.48 -15.65
C GLN A 124 13.64 -1.22 -16.45
N ARG A 125 13.86 -2.52 -16.18
CA ARG A 125 14.79 -3.37 -16.93
C ARG A 125 14.41 -3.51 -18.40
N THR A 126 13.12 -3.49 -18.73
CA THR A 126 12.64 -3.50 -20.11
C THR A 126 12.69 -2.13 -20.81
N GLY A 127 13.22 -1.11 -20.11
CA GLY A 127 13.38 0.24 -20.64
C GLY A 127 12.17 1.15 -20.43
N GLU A 128 11.15 0.71 -19.70
CA GLU A 128 10.02 1.57 -19.39
C GLU A 128 10.40 2.56 -18.27
N ARG A 129 10.21 3.86 -18.53
CA ARG A 129 10.43 4.91 -17.52
C ARG A 129 9.24 4.93 -16.58
N VAL A 130 9.36 4.25 -15.44
CA VAL A 130 8.36 4.19 -14.37
C VAL A 130 9.03 4.33 -13.01
N ALA A 131 8.39 5.08 -12.11
CA ALA A 131 8.81 5.17 -10.71
C ALA A 131 7.62 5.39 -9.78
N LEU A 132 7.82 5.06 -8.51
CA LEU A 132 6.96 5.45 -7.41
C LEU A 132 7.64 6.58 -6.63
N LEU A 133 6.88 7.62 -6.29
CA LEU A 133 7.34 8.69 -5.43
C LEU A 133 7.13 8.28 -3.97
N GLY A 134 8.19 8.31 -3.16
CA GLY A 134 8.14 7.94 -1.76
C GLY A 134 9.26 8.58 -0.96
N TRP A 135 9.21 8.42 0.38
CA TRP A 135 10.30 8.85 1.24
C TRP A 135 11.60 8.09 0.91
N TYR A 136 12.75 8.62 1.22
CA TYR A 136 14.12 8.24 0.86
C TYR A 136 14.49 6.74 0.81
N HIS A 137 13.59 5.86 1.26
CA HIS A 137 13.85 4.42 1.34
C HIS A 137 13.21 3.57 0.23
N TYR A 138 12.39 4.17 -0.67
CA TYR A 138 11.59 3.40 -1.63
C TYR A 138 12.08 3.44 -3.07
N THR A 139 12.87 4.46 -3.45
CA THR A 139 13.31 4.58 -4.84
C THR A 139 14.78 4.94 -4.92
N SER A 140 15.58 4.00 -5.37
CA SER A 140 16.89 4.32 -5.96
C SER A 140 16.66 4.50 -7.45
N PHE A 141 16.71 5.74 -7.94
CA PHE A 141 17.11 5.96 -9.32
C PHE A 141 18.61 5.64 -9.37
N GLN A 142 19.01 4.55 -10.01
CA GLN A 142 20.34 4.37 -10.53
C GLN A 142 20.34 4.71 -12.00
#